data_01aebe9ac925e9297d3e0f585a68dd02
#
_entry.id   01aebe9ac925e9297d3e0f585a68dd02
#
_cell.length_a   1.000
_cell.length_b   1.000
_cell.length_c   1.000
_cell.angle_alpha   90.00
_cell.angle_beta   90.00
_cell.angle_gamma   90.00
#
_symmetry.space_group_name_H-M   'P 1'
#
loop_
_entity.id
_entity.type
_entity.pdbx_description
1 polymer ?
#
loop_
_entity_poly.entity_id
_entity_poly.type
_entity_poly.pdbx_seq_one_letter_code
_entity_poly.pdbx_strand_id
1 'polypeptide(L)'
;MQRLPNLDDDSEKKTAIEIGEPKSPSSIRKIPIPDELLNFLKNVYVADAYVLSGLKNKFVEPRTMENRFKSVLKKCGVEKINFHALRHTFATRCVELGFDIKSLSEILGHANVNITLNRYVHPSMKLKHANMNKLNNFICSQNSYFGDAE
;
A
#
# COMPACT_ATOMS: atom_id res chain seq x y z
N MET A 1 -14.25 8.64 6.04
CA MET A 1 -14.29 9.64 7.12
C MET A 1 -14.48 11.01 6.48
N GLN A 2 -15.54 11.68 6.83
CA GLN A 2 -15.92 13.01 6.30
C GLN A 2 -16.05 13.97 7.49
N ARG A 3 -15.68 15.25 7.31
CA ARG A 3 -16.01 16.31 8.27
C ARG A 3 -17.28 16.98 7.79
N LEU A 4 -18.33 16.91 8.60
CA LEU A 4 -19.60 17.61 8.36
C LEU A 4 -19.73 18.79 9.32
N PRO A 5 -20.49 19.85 8.93
CA PRO A 5 -20.85 20.90 9.86
C PRO A 5 -21.60 20.29 11.05
N ASN A 6 -21.28 20.72 12.26
CA ASN A 6 -22.03 20.29 13.43
C ASN A 6 -23.31 21.12 13.51
N LEU A 7 -24.44 20.46 13.45
CA LEU A 7 -25.78 21.09 13.48
C LEU A 7 -26.28 21.34 14.90
N ASP A 8 -25.56 20.83 15.92
CA ASP A 8 -25.89 21.08 17.32
C ASP A 8 -25.33 22.43 17.75
N ASP A 9 -26.22 23.36 18.04
CA ASP A 9 -25.94 24.77 18.38
C ASP A 9 -25.18 24.94 19.69
N ASP A 10 -25.09 23.88 20.52
CA ASP A 10 -24.46 23.90 21.88
C ASP A 10 -23.04 23.32 21.92
N SER A 11 -22.43 22.96 20.79
CA SER A 11 -21.09 22.36 20.79
C SER A 11 -19.99 23.36 20.40
N GLU A 12 -18.95 23.48 21.24
CA GLU A 12 -17.73 24.25 20.94
C GLU A 12 -17.01 23.81 19.62
N LYS A 13 -17.39 22.68 19.03
CA LYS A 13 -16.78 22.16 17.81
C LYS A 13 -17.66 22.40 16.61
N LYS A 14 -17.22 23.28 15.71
CA LYS A 14 -17.88 23.63 14.44
C LYS A 14 -18.03 22.47 13.44
N THR A 15 -17.38 21.33 13.62
CA THR A 15 -17.41 20.19 12.70
C THR A 15 -17.40 18.85 13.45
N ALA A 16 -18.28 17.94 13.06
CA ALA A 16 -18.29 16.55 13.48
C ALA A 16 -17.53 15.66 12.45
N ILE A 17 -16.97 14.56 12.93
CA ILE A 17 -16.32 13.57 12.07
C ILE A 17 -17.24 12.37 11.98
N GLU A 18 -17.67 12.06 10.75
CA GLU A 18 -18.47 10.89 10.45
C GLU A 18 -17.59 9.79 9.86
N ILE A 19 -17.73 8.57 10.38
CA ILE A 19 -17.10 7.36 9.86
C ILE A 19 -18.15 6.64 9.03
N GLY A 20 -18.13 6.86 7.71
CA GLY A 20 -19.02 6.20 6.76
C GLY A 20 -18.30 5.10 5.99
N GLU A 21 -19.05 4.47 5.09
CA GLU A 21 -18.52 3.47 4.17
C GLU A 21 -17.50 4.05 3.18
N PRO A 22 -16.58 3.22 2.63
CA PRO A 22 -15.66 3.64 1.60
C PRO A 22 -16.39 4.15 0.35
N LYS A 23 -15.85 5.19 -0.29
CA LYS A 23 -16.47 5.86 -1.45
C LYS A 23 -16.55 4.99 -2.71
N SER A 24 -15.74 3.94 -2.81
CA SER A 24 -15.71 3.04 -3.98
C SER A 24 -15.62 1.59 -3.57
N PRO A 25 -16.22 0.66 -4.33
CA PRO A 25 -16.13 -0.79 -4.07
C PRO A 25 -14.69 -1.29 -4.01
N SER A 26 -13.79 -0.77 -4.84
CA SER A 26 -12.35 -1.13 -4.83
C SER A 26 -11.62 -0.73 -3.55
N SER A 27 -12.22 0.13 -2.73
CA SER A 27 -11.66 0.49 -1.42
C SER A 27 -11.95 -0.57 -0.35
N ILE A 28 -12.95 -1.44 -0.58
CA ILE A 28 -13.28 -2.58 0.30
C ILE A 28 -12.42 -3.75 -0.16
N ARG A 29 -11.35 -4.05 0.58
CA ARG A 29 -10.39 -5.10 0.21
C ARG A 29 -9.74 -5.75 1.42
N LYS A 30 -9.29 -6.99 1.24
CA LYS A 30 -8.45 -7.71 2.21
C LYS A 30 -7.00 -7.53 1.80
N ILE A 31 -6.15 -7.15 2.73
CA ILE A 31 -4.71 -7.03 2.54
C ILE A 31 -4.03 -8.04 3.48
N PRO A 32 -3.28 -9.02 2.95
CA PRO A 32 -2.53 -9.94 3.80
C PRO A 32 -1.45 -9.17 4.57
N ILE A 33 -1.26 -9.53 5.83
CA ILE A 33 -0.27 -8.91 6.70
C ILE A 33 0.97 -9.81 6.72
N PRO A 34 2.18 -9.30 6.40
CA PRO A 34 3.41 -10.06 6.54
C PRO A 34 3.65 -10.50 7.99
N ASP A 35 4.29 -11.67 8.18
CA ASP A 35 4.45 -12.30 9.49
C ASP A 35 5.16 -11.39 10.51
N GLU A 36 6.20 -10.70 10.11
CA GLU A 36 6.92 -9.76 10.98
C GLU A 36 6.02 -8.61 11.46
N LEU A 37 5.24 -8.04 10.53
CA LEU A 37 4.28 -7.00 10.89
C LEU A 37 3.16 -7.56 11.77
N LEU A 38 2.71 -8.77 11.52
CA LEU A 38 1.71 -9.45 12.36
C LEU A 38 2.24 -9.64 13.79
N ASN A 39 3.48 -10.09 13.93
CA ASN A 39 4.11 -10.25 15.25
C ASN A 39 4.25 -8.92 15.99
N PHE A 40 4.65 -7.86 15.29
CA PHE A 40 4.68 -6.52 15.87
C PHE A 40 3.27 -6.06 16.32
N LEU A 41 2.24 -6.25 15.49
CA LEU A 41 0.88 -5.86 15.81
C LEU A 41 0.30 -6.64 16.99
N LYS A 42 0.66 -7.93 17.15
CA LYS A 42 0.26 -8.73 18.33
C LYS A 42 0.77 -8.11 19.64
N ASN A 43 1.97 -7.53 19.63
CA ASN A 43 2.56 -6.92 20.83
C ASN A 43 1.86 -5.61 21.24
N VAL A 44 1.19 -4.94 20.31
CA VAL A 44 0.46 -3.67 20.57
C VAL A 44 -1.06 -3.86 20.51
N TYR A 45 -1.53 -5.11 20.39
CA TYR A 45 -2.94 -5.42 20.27
C TYR A 45 -3.70 -5.14 21.55
N VAL A 46 -4.78 -4.38 21.43
CA VAL A 46 -5.78 -4.19 22.49
C VAL A 46 -7.15 -4.54 21.90
N ALA A 47 -7.87 -5.45 22.55
CA ALA A 47 -9.19 -5.88 22.05
C ALA A 47 -10.15 -4.69 21.93
N ASP A 48 -10.87 -4.62 20.81
CA ASP A 48 -11.85 -3.57 20.47
C ASP A 48 -11.27 -2.14 20.41
N ALA A 49 -9.96 -1.98 20.32
CA ALA A 49 -9.31 -0.69 20.24
C ALA A 49 -8.85 -0.35 18.81
N TYR A 50 -8.76 0.94 18.51
CA TYR A 50 -8.14 1.40 17.28
C TYR A 50 -6.63 1.19 17.32
N VAL A 51 -6.07 0.53 16.31
CA VAL A 51 -4.64 0.15 16.26
C VAL A 51 -3.69 1.33 16.50
N LEU A 52 -3.98 2.49 15.93
CA LEU A 52 -3.09 3.67 16.01
C LEU A 52 -3.18 4.44 17.33
N SER A 53 -4.24 4.30 18.10
CA SER A 53 -4.42 4.98 19.37
C SER A 53 -4.29 4.05 20.58
N GLY A 54 -4.52 2.74 20.40
CA GLY A 54 -4.66 1.79 21.49
C GLY A 54 -5.89 2.01 22.37
N LEU A 55 -6.83 2.86 21.96
CA LEU A 55 -8.01 3.25 22.74
C LEU A 55 -9.30 2.81 22.04
N LYS A 56 -10.29 2.34 22.82
CA LYS A 56 -11.57 1.86 22.30
C LYS A 56 -12.42 2.97 21.66
N ASN A 57 -12.42 4.14 22.24
CA ASN A 57 -13.33 5.24 21.87
C ASN A 57 -12.63 6.42 21.20
N LYS A 58 -11.34 6.29 20.83
CA LYS A 58 -10.57 7.39 20.28
C LYS A 58 -9.70 6.91 19.11
N PHE A 59 -10.07 7.26 17.91
CA PHE A 59 -9.21 7.07 16.74
C PHE A 59 -8.25 8.26 16.54
N VAL A 60 -7.21 8.05 15.78
CA VAL A 60 -6.28 9.12 15.37
C VAL A 60 -6.80 9.77 14.08
N GLU A 61 -7.08 11.07 14.16
CA GLU A 61 -7.52 11.82 12.98
C GLU A 61 -6.44 11.83 11.89
N PRO A 62 -6.81 11.77 10.59
CA PRO A 62 -5.88 11.82 9.46
C PRO A 62 -4.92 13.02 9.53
N ARG A 63 -5.44 14.19 9.87
CA ARG A 63 -4.63 15.42 10.03
C ARG A 63 -3.56 15.29 11.12
N THR A 64 -3.88 14.61 12.20
CA THR A 64 -2.92 14.34 13.29
C THR A 64 -1.81 13.43 12.81
N MET A 65 -2.13 12.38 12.01
CA MET A 65 -1.12 11.50 11.41
C MET A 65 -0.23 12.25 10.42
N GLU A 66 -0.80 13.08 9.56
CA GLU A 66 -0.02 13.92 8.65
C GLU A 66 0.93 14.87 9.39
N ASN A 67 0.48 15.48 10.49
CA ASN A 67 1.32 16.37 11.29
C ASN A 67 2.43 15.60 12.01
N ARG A 68 2.15 14.41 12.55
CA ARG A 68 3.17 13.52 13.12
C ARG A 68 4.21 13.13 12.06
N PHE A 69 3.77 12.75 10.86
CA PHE A 69 4.66 12.43 9.75
C PHE A 69 5.58 13.60 9.38
N LYS A 70 5.03 14.81 9.23
CA LYS A 70 5.82 16.03 8.98
C LYS A 70 6.86 16.28 10.08
N SER A 71 6.48 16.04 11.34
CA SER A 71 7.40 16.18 12.47
C SER A 71 8.56 15.18 12.42
N VAL A 72 8.27 13.91 12.05
CA VAL A 72 9.28 12.88 11.87
C VAL A 72 10.23 13.24 10.74
N LEU A 73 9.73 13.64 9.56
CA LEU A 73 10.56 14.08 8.43
C LEU A 73 11.51 15.20 8.85
N LYS A 74 10.99 16.22 9.56
CA LYS A 74 11.81 17.33 10.07
C LYS A 74 12.91 16.84 11.02
N LYS A 75 12.59 15.93 11.95
CA LYS A 75 13.59 15.37 12.90
C LYS A 75 14.68 14.56 12.21
N CYS A 76 14.32 13.86 11.11
CA CYS A 76 15.26 13.06 10.34
C CYS A 76 16.03 13.85 9.27
N GLY A 77 15.81 15.16 9.14
CA GLY A 77 16.44 15.97 8.09
C GLY A 77 15.97 15.62 6.67
N VAL A 78 14.81 14.96 6.53
CA VAL A 78 14.26 14.56 5.24
C VAL A 78 13.41 15.70 4.67
N GLU A 79 13.56 15.94 3.37
CA GLU A 79 12.74 16.94 2.66
C GLU A 79 11.25 16.69 2.85
N LYS A 80 10.47 17.77 2.88
CA LYS A 80 9.03 17.71 3.08
C LYS A 80 8.33 17.04 1.91
N ILE A 81 7.77 15.87 2.14
CA ILE A 81 6.93 15.12 1.21
C ILE A 81 5.53 14.96 1.78
N ASN A 82 4.53 14.71 0.91
CA ASN A 82 3.17 14.43 1.36
C ASN A 82 3.05 12.99 1.91
N PHE A 83 2.03 12.76 2.76
CA PHE A 83 1.80 11.45 3.37
C PHE A 83 1.54 10.34 2.33
N HIS A 84 0.97 10.69 1.18
CA HIS A 84 0.68 9.76 0.10
C HIS A 84 1.96 9.21 -0.58
N ALA A 85 3.10 9.89 -0.42
CA ALA A 85 4.39 9.40 -0.91
C ALA A 85 4.77 8.03 -0.30
N LEU A 86 4.34 7.72 0.93
CA LEU A 86 4.53 6.40 1.53
C LEU A 86 3.89 5.29 0.69
N ARG A 87 2.68 5.53 0.16
CA ARG A 87 2.01 4.61 -0.74
C ARG A 87 2.76 4.45 -2.06
N HIS A 88 3.31 5.53 -2.60
CA HIS A 88 4.12 5.47 -3.82
C HIS A 88 5.41 4.69 -3.59
N THR A 89 6.10 4.94 -2.48
CA THR A 89 7.31 4.19 -2.10
C THR A 89 7.02 2.70 -1.96
N PHE A 90 5.95 2.35 -1.24
CA PHE A 90 5.51 0.95 -1.12
C PHE A 90 5.27 0.31 -2.48
N ALA A 91 4.47 0.95 -3.34
CA ALA A 91 4.16 0.41 -4.66
C ALA A 91 5.40 0.24 -5.55
N THR A 92 6.31 1.21 -5.55
CA THR A 92 7.57 1.14 -6.30
C THR A 92 8.42 -0.02 -5.81
N ARG A 93 8.57 -0.20 -4.49
CA ARG A 93 9.33 -1.33 -3.91
C ARG A 93 8.72 -2.68 -4.24
N CYS A 94 7.38 -2.80 -4.22
CA CYS A 94 6.71 -4.03 -4.65
C CYS A 94 7.02 -4.38 -6.11
N VAL A 95 7.02 -3.38 -7.01
CA VAL A 95 7.37 -3.59 -8.43
C VAL A 95 8.84 -4.00 -8.57
N GLU A 96 9.76 -3.35 -7.87
CA GLU A 96 11.19 -3.69 -7.85
C GLU A 96 11.45 -5.12 -7.34
N LEU A 97 10.65 -5.59 -6.39
CA LEU A 97 10.68 -6.95 -5.85
C LEU A 97 9.97 -7.98 -6.77
N GLY A 98 9.41 -7.54 -7.90
CA GLY A 98 8.78 -8.43 -8.86
C GLY A 98 7.36 -8.87 -8.49
N PHE A 99 6.65 -8.11 -7.67
CA PHE A 99 5.23 -8.40 -7.38
C PHE A 99 4.41 -8.47 -8.66
N ASP A 100 3.48 -9.42 -8.70
CA ASP A 100 2.46 -9.43 -9.74
C ASP A 100 1.64 -8.13 -9.71
N ILE A 101 1.53 -7.47 -10.87
CA ILE A 101 0.94 -6.14 -10.98
C ILE A 101 -0.56 -6.14 -10.67
N LYS A 102 -1.26 -7.23 -10.99
CA LYS A 102 -2.68 -7.38 -10.66
C LYS A 102 -2.87 -7.46 -9.15
N SER A 103 -2.12 -8.33 -8.47
CA SER A 103 -2.13 -8.46 -7.01
C SER A 103 -1.76 -7.14 -6.32
N LEU A 104 -0.75 -6.42 -6.82
CA LEU A 104 -0.38 -5.11 -6.31
C LEU A 104 -1.51 -4.09 -6.48
N SER A 105 -2.17 -4.08 -7.63
CA SER A 105 -3.31 -3.20 -7.91
C SER A 105 -4.47 -3.44 -6.93
N GLU A 106 -4.76 -4.70 -6.62
CA GLU A 106 -5.79 -5.09 -5.65
C GLU A 106 -5.40 -4.66 -4.22
N ILE A 107 -4.15 -4.89 -3.80
CA ILE A 107 -3.61 -4.43 -2.51
C ILE A 107 -3.73 -2.90 -2.39
N LEU A 108 -3.41 -2.18 -3.45
CA LEU A 108 -3.53 -0.73 -3.49
C LEU A 108 -5.00 -0.26 -3.56
N GLY A 109 -5.94 -1.10 -4.00
CA GLY A 109 -7.34 -0.74 -4.18
C GLY A 109 -7.56 0.19 -5.38
N HIS A 110 -6.80 0.00 -6.46
CA HIS A 110 -7.06 0.70 -7.70
C HIS A 110 -8.25 0.08 -8.42
N ALA A 111 -9.14 0.91 -8.96
CA ALA A 111 -10.31 0.43 -9.70
C ALA A 111 -9.92 -0.26 -11.03
N ASN A 112 -8.74 0.04 -11.57
CA ASN A 112 -8.22 -0.53 -12.80
C ASN A 112 -6.70 -0.78 -12.66
N VAL A 113 -6.26 -1.95 -13.10
CA VAL A 113 -4.84 -2.36 -13.08
C VAL A 113 -3.94 -1.41 -13.90
N ASN A 114 -4.49 -0.77 -14.93
CA ASN A 114 -3.76 0.19 -15.75
C ASN A 114 -3.25 1.40 -14.95
N ILE A 115 -3.91 1.75 -13.84
CA ILE A 115 -3.43 2.80 -12.94
C ILE A 115 -2.08 2.40 -12.33
N THR A 116 -1.94 1.13 -11.93
CA THR A 116 -0.69 0.59 -11.40
C THR A 116 0.37 0.47 -12.49
N LEU A 117 0.01 -0.09 -13.65
CA LEU A 117 0.91 -0.23 -14.79
C LEU A 117 1.50 1.11 -15.22
N ASN A 118 0.66 2.08 -15.51
CA ASN A 118 1.09 3.38 -16.04
C ASN A 118 1.93 4.19 -15.04
N ARG A 119 1.69 3.99 -13.74
CA ARG A 119 2.34 4.78 -12.70
C ARG A 119 3.65 4.19 -12.20
N TYR A 120 3.75 2.86 -12.14
CA TYR A 120 4.86 2.19 -11.46
C TYR A 120 5.68 1.25 -12.36
N VAL A 121 5.16 0.87 -13.52
CA VAL A 121 5.83 -0.09 -14.40
C VAL A 121 6.41 0.63 -15.61
N HIS A 122 7.71 0.88 -15.56
CA HIS A 122 8.48 1.47 -16.67
C HIS A 122 9.58 0.48 -17.08
N PRO A 123 9.27 -0.51 -17.94
CA PRO A 123 10.23 -1.56 -18.29
C PRO A 123 11.42 -0.98 -19.07
N SER A 124 12.60 -1.04 -18.47
CA SER A 124 13.85 -0.69 -19.13
C SER A 124 14.22 -1.74 -20.20
N MET A 125 15.08 -1.36 -21.18
CA MET A 125 15.61 -2.31 -22.15
C MET A 125 16.39 -3.45 -21.47
N LYS A 126 17.09 -3.15 -20.37
CA LYS A 126 17.80 -4.15 -19.56
C LYS A 126 16.83 -5.20 -18.99
N LEU A 127 15.69 -4.76 -18.45
CA LEU A 127 14.65 -5.68 -17.94
C LEU A 127 14.05 -6.53 -19.06
N LYS A 128 13.76 -5.92 -20.21
CA LYS A 128 13.25 -6.65 -21.39
C LYS A 128 14.24 -7.73 -21.84
N HIS A 129 15.53 -7.41 -21.93
CA HIS A 129 16.58 -8.35 -22.28
C HIS A 129 16.70 -9.49 -21.25
N ALA A 130 16.67 -9.17 -19.95
CA ALA A 130 16.70 -10.18 -18.89
C ALA A 130 15.50 -11.14 -18.96
N ASN A 131 14.31 -10.64 -19.30
CA ASN A 131 13.13 -11.49 -19.48
C ASN A 131 13.22 -12.38 -20.71
N MET A 132 13.78 -11.87 -21.82
CA MET A 132 14.03 -12.69 -23.02
C MET A 132 15.06 -13.81 -22.75
N ASN A 133 16.08 -13.54 -21.93
CA ASN A 133 17.05 -14.55 -21.54
C ASN A 133 16.44 -15.69 -20.69
N LYS A 134 15.40 -15.41 -19.89
CA LYS A 134 14.65 -16.46 -19.19
C LYS A 134 14.00 -17.44 -20.18
N LEU A 135 13.45 -16.93 -21.28
CA LEU A 135 12.89 -17.77 -22.35
C LEU A 135 13.95 -18.62 -23.03
N ASN A 136 15.14 -18.04 -23.30
CA ASN A 136 16.26 -18.78 -23.88
C ASN A 136 16.69 -19.96 -22.98
N ASN A 137 16.81 -19.75 -21.67
CA ASN A 137 17.14 -20.79 -20.71
C ASN A 137 16.08 -21.91 -20.70
N PHE A 138 14.80 -21.57 -20.83
CA PHE A 138 13.71 -22.54 -20.93
C PHE A 138 13.84 -23.40 -22.20
N ILE A 139 14.11 -22.78 -23.34
CA ILE A 139 14.29 -23.49 -24.62
C ILE A 139 15.51 -24.43 -24.56
N CYS A 140 16.64 -23.95 -24.01
CA CYS A 140 17.84 -24.78 -23.90
C CYS A 140 17.63 -25.99 -22.97
N SER A 141 16.87 -25.83 -21.87
CA SER A 141 16.55 -26.96 -20.99
C SER A 141 15.63 -28.00 -21.61
N GLN A 142 14.77 -27.61 -22.54
CA GLN A 142 13.92 -28.58 -23.31
C GLN A 142 14.72 -29.38 -24.33
N ASN A 143 15.72 -28.77 -24.98
CA ASN A 143 16.55 -29.47 -26.00
C ASN A 143 17.41 -30.59 -25.38
N SER A 144 17.72 -30.57 -24.10
CA SER A 144 18.40 -31.68 -23.42
C SER A 144 17.56 -32.96 -23.31
N TYR A 145 16.23 -32.87 -23.47
CA TYR A 145 15.34 -34.05 -23.45
C TYR A 145 15.17 -34.69 -24.85
N PHE A 146 15.59 -34.03 -25.91
CA PHE A 146 15.49 -34.55 -27.31
C PHE A 146 16.84 -35.03 -27.85
N GLY A 147 17.93 -34.97 -27.06
CA GLY A 147 19.29 -35.29 -27.49
C GLY A 147 19.70 -36.76 -27.39
N ASP A 148 18.91 -37.65 -26.77
CA ASP A 148 19.26 -39.07 -26.53
C ASP A 148 18.35 -40.02 -27.31
N ALA A 149 17.99 -39.69 -28.55
CA ALA A 149 17.29 -40.59 -29.47
C ALA A 149 18.13 -40.81 -30.72
N GLU A 150 19.26 -41.56 -30.59
CA GLU A 150 19.91 -42.30 -31.64
C GLU A 150 20.23 -43.72 -31.14
#